data_92d1c492721321f2a0a81dff1f6aa2da
#
_entry.id   92d1c492721321f2a0a81dff1f6aa2da
#
_cell.length_a   1.000
_cell.length_b   1.000
_cell.length_c   1.000
_cell.angle_alpha   90.00
_cell.angle_beta   90.00
_cell.angle_gamma   90.00
#
_symmetry.space_group_name_H-M   'P 1'
#
loop_
_entity.id
_entity.type
_entity.pdbx_description
1 polymer ?
#
loop_
_entity_poly.entity_id
_entity_poly.type
_entity_poly.pdbx_seq_one_letter_code
_entity_poly.pdbx_strand_id
1 'polypeptide(L)'
;MSEYIFYPGCSMESSAKAYYDSLMVIAKPLGITLKEIDDWNCCGATEYVGMNLIPAYSLIARNLALAAKMKNGTDTVVAPCSACYLNLAKADYYMAERPSLEAGGLHYEAGSLDIRHLLDVIINDIGLDVLKEKVVKPLKGLRVAPYLGCMVPRPDYYHRWSDAEHPIELVEVLKAIGAEVIDYPLATSCCGGHMTQIGPETAYELIRRLISSADRYQADIMVTVCPMGQMNLDAYQGETNRYFGTNYQMPIVFFTQLIGLALGFPPEELGFGTEITSTKKALARIGVEIPEPVEEGGPRRKKDEGLPMPPRLIKNAKGKSLHHHVEEAES
;
A
#
# COMPACT_ATOMS: atom_id res chain seq x y z
N MET A 1 5.10 6.07 25.35
CA MET A 1 4.48 5.32 24.23
C MET A 1 3.25 6.09 23.80
N SER A 2 3.17 6.45 22.53
CA SER A 2 2.00 7.14 21.96
C SER A 2 0.95 6.13 21.58
N GLU A 3 -0.30 6.39 21.95
CA GLU A 3 -1.44 5.53 21.65
C GLU A 3 -2.26 6.12 20.51
N TYR A 4 -2.70 5.26 19.56
CA TYR A 4 -3.46 5.65 18.40
C TYR A 4 -4.65 4.72 18.20
N ILE A 5 -5.76 5.25 17.71
CA ILE A 5 -6.89 4.49 17.21
C ILE A 5 -6.47 3.96 15.84
N PHE A 6 -6.59 2.67 15.61
CA PHE A 6 -6.06 2.03 14.41
C PHE A 6 -7.16 1.56 13.47
N TYR A 7 -7.11 2.03 12.23
CA TYR A 7 -7.96 1.55 11.15
C TYR A 7 -7.09 0.74 10.16
N PRO A 8 -7.07 -0.60 10.24
CA PRO A 8 -6.20 -1.44 9.40
C PRO A 8 -6.60 -1.40 7.93
N GLY A 9 -7.91 -1.42 7.66
CA GLY A 9 -8.43 -1.59 6.30
C GLY A 9 -8.35 -3.03 5.79
N CYS A 10 -9.23 -3.38 4.87
CA CYS A 10 -9.47 -4.75 4.43
C CYS A 10 -8.25 -5.48 3.82
N SER A 11 -7.34 -4.73 3.18
CA SER A 11 -6.16 -5.35 2.54
C SER A 11 -5.14 -5.88 3.53
N MET A 12 -5.02 -5.28 4.72
CA MET A 12 -4.06 -5.73 5.73
C MET A 12 -4.45 -7.05 6.38
N GLU A 13 -5.74 -7.39 6.34
CA GLU A 13 -6.23 -8.71 6.80
C GLU A 13 -6.04 -9.82 5.75
N SER A 14 -5.66 -9.47 4.51
CA SER A 14 -5.59 -10.41 3.39
C SER A 14 -4.35 -10.22 2.52
N SER A 15 -4.49 -9.51 1.38
CA SER A 15 -3.44 -9.39 0.36
C SER A 15 -2.21 -8.58 0.79
N ALA A 16 -2.33 -7.73 1.80
CA ALA A 16 -1.23 -6.91 2.32
C ALA A 16 -0.83 -7.30 3.75
N LYS A 17 -0.91 -8.61 4.08
CA LYS A 17 -0.55 -9.11 5.40
C LYS A 17 0.89 -8.76 5.79
N ALA A 18 1.84 -8.76 4.86
CA ALA A 18 3.21 -8.34 5.10
C ALA A 18 3.32 -6.88 5.61
N TYR A 19 2.39 -6.02 5.18
CA TYR A 19 2.30 -4.65 5.71
C TYR A 19 1.86 -4.65 7.18
N TYR A 20 0.81 -5.42 7.50
CA TYR A 20 0.33 -5.57 8.87
C TYR A 20 1.40 -6.15 9.78
N ASP A 21 1.99 -7.28 9.40
CA ASP A 21 2.99 -8.00 10.21
C ASP A 21 4.20 -7.10 10.47
N SER A 22 4.77 -6.48 9.43
CA SER A 22 5.90 -5.57 9.58
C SER A 22 5.57 -4.33 10.41
N LEU A 23 4.35 -3.77 10.29
CA LEU A 23 3.89 -2.66 11.14
C LEU A 23 3.86 -3.08 12.62
N MET A 24 3.27 -4.25 12.93
CA MET A 24 3.16 -4.72 14.32
C MET A 24 4.55 -4.98 14.92
N VAL A 25 5.49 -5.49 14.13
CA VAL A 25 6.88 -5.71 14.56
C VAL A 25 7.57 -4.39 14.90
N ILE A 26 7.46 -3.36 14.06
CA ILE A 26 8.15 -2.08 14.29
C ILE A 26 7.43 -1.17 15.30
N ALA A 27 6.14 -1.37 15.55
CA ALA A 27 5.36 -0.50 16.43
C ALA A 27 5.94 -0.42 17.84
N LYS A 28 6.25 -1.57 18.44
CA LYS A 28 6.79 -1.63 19.81
C LYS A 28 8.13 -0.90 19.96
N PRO A 29 9.16 -1.16 19.15
CA PRO A 29 10.44 -0.43 19.27
C PRO A 29 10.31 1.05 18.96
N LEU A 30 9.33 1.46 18.12
CA LEU A 30 9.07 2.87 17.84
C LEU A 30 8.19 3.55 18.91
N GLY A 31 7.74 2.81 19.93
CA GLY A 31 6.91 3.35 20.98
C GLY A 31 5.47 3.65 20.57
N ILE A 32 4.98 2.96 19.55
CA ILE A 32 3.62 3.07 19.01
C ILE A 32 2.75 1.98 19.62
N THR A 33 1.58 2.37 20.12
CA THR A 33 0.51 1.45 20.53
C THR A 33 -0.70 1.68 19.64
N LEU A 34 -1.15 0.64 18.96
CA LEU A 34 -2.28 0.67 18.02
C LEU A 34 -3.48 -0.05 18.65
N LYS A 35 -4.60 0.67 18.78
CA LYS A 35 -5.88 0.10 19.22
C LYS A 35 -6.83 0.03 18.03
N GLU A 36 -7.08 -1.17 17.54
CA GLU A 36 -7.95 -1.39 16.40
C GLU A 36 -9.39 -0.99 16.70
N ILE A 37 -10.05 -0.38 15.70
CA ILE A 37 -11.47 -0.02 15.78
C ILE A 37 -12.31 -1.29 15.74
N ASP A 38 -13.14 -1.50 16.76
CA ASP A 38 -14.09 -2.62 16.76
C ASP A 38 -15.17 -2.43 15.70
N ASP A 39 -15.55 -3.52 15.04
CA ASP A 39 -16.66 -3.56 14.07
C ASP A 39 -16.51 -2.56 12.90
N TRP A 40 -15.29 -2.25 12.49
CA TRP A 40 -15.04 -1.41 11.32
C TRP A 40 -15.51 -2.10 10.02
N ASN A 41 -15.79 -1.32 8.98
CA ASN A 41 -16.08 -1.80 7.64
C ASN A 41 -15.11 -1.20 6.61
N CYS A 42 -15.00 -1.85 5.43
CA CYS A 42 -14.15 -1.35 4.34
C CYS A 42 -14.45 0.12 4.01
N CYS A 43 -13.39 0.90 3.72
CA CYS A 43 -13.52 2.30 3.28
C CYS A 43 -14.12 2.45 1.86
N GLY A 44 -14.36 1.34 1.15
CA GLY A 44 -14.93 1.34 -0.21
C GLY A 44 -13.98 1.81 -1.31
N ALA A 45 -12.74 2.13 -0.99
CA ALA A 45 -11.71 2.62 -1.92
C ALA A 45 -12.26 3.66 -2.91
N THR A 46 -12.32 3.34 -4.22
CA THR A 46 -12.85 4.24 -5.25
C THR A 46 -14.26 3.85 -5.73
N GLU A 47 -14.70 2.62 -5.45
CA GLU A 47 -15.92 2.03 -6.03
C GLU A 47 -17.20 2.55 -5.40
N TYR A 48 -17.26 2.63 -4.07
CA TYR A 48 -18.48 3.03 -3.37
C TYR A 48 -18.94 4.43 -3.78
N VAL A 49 -17.99 5.37 -3.85
CA VAL A 49 -18.26 6.75 -4.29
C VAL A 49 -18.73 6.81 -5.74
N GLY A 50 -18.19 5.95 -6.60
CA GLY A 50 -18.59 5.84 -8.00
C GLY A 50 -20.00 5.26 -8.19
N MET A 51 -20.48 4.47 -7.24
CA MET A 51 -21.83 3.88 -7.28
C MET A 51 -22.90 4.87 -6.77
N ASN A 52 -22.73 5.35 -5.54
CA ASN A 52 -23.65 6.32 -4.92
C ASN A 52 -22.94 7.09 -3.81
N LEU A 53 -22.85 8.39 -3.96
CA LEU A 53 -22.08 9.28 -3.11
C LEU A 53 -22.55 9.26 -1.64
N ILE A 54 -23.85 9.38 -1.40
CA ILE A 54 -24.41 9.53 -0.03
C ILE A 54 -24.22 8.24 0.79
N PRO A 55 -24.68 7.06 0.35
CA PRO A 55 -24.44 5.82 1.08
C PRO A 55 -22.94 5.51 1.23
N ALA A 56 -22.11 5.83 0.23
CA ALA A 56 -20.67 5.63 0.32
C ALA A 56 -20.05 6.41 1.48
N TYR A 57 -20.33 7.72 1.56
CA TYR A 57 -19.83 8.54 2.66
C TYR A 57 -20.46 8.16 4.01
N SER A 58 -21.72 7.74 4.06
CA SER A 58 -22.32 7.21 5.28
C SER A 58 -21.58 5.99 5.82
N LEU A 59 -21.22 5.04 4.94
CA LEU A 59 -20.44 3.85 5.33
C LEU A 59 -19.02 4.18 5.77
N ILE A 60 -18.38 5.14 5.11
CA ILE A 60 -17.03 5.59 5.49
C ILE A 60 -17.08 6.30 6.84
N ALA A 61 -18.02 7.22 7.00
CA ALA A 61 -18.23 8.00 8.21
C ALA A 61 -18.63 7.14 9.42
N ARG A 62 -19.25 5.96 9.20
CA ARG A 62 -19.50 4.98 10.26
C ARG A 62 -18.20 4.57 10.97
N ASN A 63 -17.11 4.36 10.22
CA ASN A 63 -15.80 4.05 10.82
C ASN A 63 -15.30 5.21 11.71
N LEU A 64 -15.52 6.47 11.29
CA LEU A 64 -15.16 7.64 12.09
C LEU A 64 -16.02 7.72 13.36
N ALA A 65 -17.32 7.41 13.28
CA ALA A 65 -18.19 7.37 14.43
C ALA A 65 -17.80 6.26 15.42
N LEU A 66 -17.35 5.10 14.94
CA LEU A 66 -16.81 4.02 15.77
C LEU A 66 -15.49 4.44 16.44
N ALA A 67 -14.59 5.03 15.68
CA ALA A 67 -13.32 5.58 16.21
C ALA A 67 -13.57 6.64 17.28
N ALA A 68 -14.53 7.54 17.07
CA ALA A 68 -14.87 8.58 18.04
C ALA A 68 -15.35 8.03 19.39
N LYS A 69 -15.97 6.84 19.42
CA LYS A 69 -16.34 6.15 20.67
C LYS A 69 -15.14 5.60 21.43
N MET A 70 -14.01 5.39 20.75
CA MET A 70 -12.79 4.87 21.34
C MET A 70 -11.87 5.95 21.92
N LYS A 71 -12.24 7.23 21.81
CA LYS A 71 -11.48 8.34 22.39
C LYS A 71 -11.26 8.11 23.89
N ASN A 72 -10.05 7.75 24.23
CA ASN A 72 -9.63 7.58 25.63
C ASN A 72 -8.16 8.01 25.74
N GLY A 73 -7.95 9.33 25.78
CA GLY A 73 -6.61 9.92 25.82
C GLY A 73 -5.96 10.15 24.45
N THR A 74 -6.58 9.69 23.34
CA THR A 74 -6.16 10.00 21.96
C THR A 74 -7.39 10.23 21.07
N ASP A 75 -7.26 11.14 20.13
CA ASP A 75 -8.24 11.39 19.06
C ASP A 75 -7.64 11.09 17.66
N THR A 76 -6.40 10.61 17.64
CA THR A 76 -5.69 10.33 16.39
C THR A 76 -6.04 8.95 15.85
N VAL A 77 -6.58 8.92 14.63
CA VAL A 77 -6.86 7.70 13.84
C VAL A 77 -5.76 7.47 12.83
N VAL A 78 -5.07 6.36 12.94
CA VAL A 78 -4.01 5.97 12.00
C VAL A 78 -4.53 4.96 10.99
N ALA A 79 -4.42 5.32 9.70
CA ALA A 79 -4.74 4.46 8.57
C ALA A 79 -3.48 4.26 7.70
N PRO A 80 -2.88 3.05 7.67
CA PRO A 80 -1.68 2.79 6.86
C PRO A 80 -1.93 2.77 5.36
N CYS A 81 -3.13 2.37 4.93
CA CYS A 81 -3.49 2.34 3.52
C CYS A 81 -3.83 3.75 3.00
N SER A 82 -3.16 4.17 1.92
CA SER A 82 -3.37 5.50 1.31
C SER A 82 -4.83 5.75 0.90
N ALA A 83 -5.52 4.73 0.35
CA ALA A 83 -6.93 4.85 -0.03
C ALA A 83 -7.83 4.98 1.21
N CYS A 84 -7.52 4.24 2.28
CA CYS A 84 -8.25 4.32 3.53
C CYS A 84 -8.07 5.69 4.20
N TYR A 85 -6.83 6.15 4.31
CA TYR A 85 -6.50 7.49 4.80
C TYR A 85 -7.29 8.58 4.06
N LEU A 86 -7.19 8.58 2.72
CA LEU A 86 -7.89 9.57 1.89
C LEU A 86 -9.40 9.52 2.09
N ASN A 87 -10.00 8.32 2.10
CA ASN A 87 -11.45 8.20 2.23
C ASN A 87 -11.97 8.62 3.59
N LEU A 88 -11.26 8.28 4.68
CA LEU A 88 -11.62 8.72 6.02
C LEU A 88 -11.50 10.26 6.13
N ALA A 89 -10.39 10.84 5.69
CA ALA A 89 -10.17 12.28 5.67
C ALA A 89 -11.22 13.02 4.83
N LYS A 90 -11.55 12.47 3.66
CA LYS A 90 -12.55 13.01 2.76
C LYS A 90 -13.96 12.94 3.35
N ALA A 91 -14.30 11.84 4.03
CA ALA A 91 -15.59 11.71 4.71
C ALA A 91 -15.73 12.72 5.84
N ASP A 92 -14.70 12.90 6.66
CA ASP A 92 -14.65 13.91 7.73
C ASP A 92 -14.89 15.31 7.16
N TYR A 93 -14.13 15.69 6.13
CA TYR A 93 -14.27 16.97 5.45
C TYR A 93 -15.70 17.21 4.92
N TYR A 94 -16.28 16.23 4.23
CA TYR A 94 -17.64 16.38 3.67
C TYR A 94 -18.74 16.37 4.74
N MET A 95 -18.54 15.71 5.85
CA MET A 95 -19.48 15.78 6.97
C MET A 95 -19.49 17.17 7.63
N ALA A 96 -18.34 17.84 7.69
CA ALA A 96 -18.29 19.22 8.14
C ALA A 96 -19.09 20.18 7.22
N GLU A 97 -18.99 19.99 5.91
CA GLU A 97 -19.74 20.80 4.93
C GLU A 97 -21.23 20.41 4.80
N ARG A 98 -21.60 19.19 5.20
CA ARG A 98 -22.93 18.61 5.05
C ARG A 98 -23.38 17.90 6.32
N PRO A 99 -23.82 18.66 7.35
CA PRO A 99 -24.22 18.09 8.65
C PRO A 99 -25.41 17.12 8.58
N SER A 100 -26.16 17.10 7.46
CA SER A 100 -27.25 16.14 7.22
C SER A 100 -26.76 14.75 6.78
N LEU A 101 -25.47 14.56 6.53
CA LEU A 101 -24.92 13.27 6.18
C LEU A 101 -24.85 12.40 7.44
N GLU A 102 -25.50 11.24 7.40
CA GLU A 102 -25.50 10.30 8.53
C GLU A 102 -24.27 9.38 8.47
N ALA A 103 -23.73 9.05 9.63
CA ALA A 103 -22.61 8.12 9.78
C ALA A 103 -23.10 6.66 9.96
N GLY A 104 -23.86 6.14 9.00
CA GLY A 104 -24.41 4.77 9.05
C GLY A 104 -25.32 4.51 10.25
N GLY A 105 -26.14 5.47 10.63
CA GLY A 105 -27.02 5.41 11.81
C GLY A 105 -26.32 5.74 13.15
N LEU A 106 -25.05 6.12 13.12
CA LEU A 106 -24.30 6.57 14.30
C LEU A 106 -24.08 8.09 14.26
N HIS A 107 -23.87 8.66 15.45
CA HIS A 107 -23.49 10.07 15.55
C HIS A 107 -22.00 10.24 15.40
N TYR A 108 -21.57 11.18 14.55
CA TYR A 108 -20.19 11.62 14.40
C TYR A 108 -20.14 13.15 14.28
N GLU A 109 -19.28 13.76 15.08
CA GLU A 109 -18.96 15.18 14.99
C GLU A 109 -17.73 15.36 14.08
N ALA A 110 -17.92 15.98 12.94
CA ALA A 110 -16.84 16.22 11.99
C ALA A 110 -15.72 17.08 12.58
N GLY A 111 -14.49 16.76 12.24
CA GLY A 111 -13.30 17.42 12.80
C GLY A 111 -12.97 17.01 14.24
N SER A 112 -13.71 16.06 14.82
CA SER A 112 -13.44 15.60 16.19
C SER A 112 -12.32 14.57 16.29
N LEU A 113 -11.82 14.07 15.17
CA LEU A 113 -10.72 13.12 15.08
C LEU A 113 -9.59 13.70 14.23
N ASP A 114 -8.35 13.35 14.60
CA ASP A 114 -7.15 13.64 13.82
C ASP A 114 -6.82 12.43 12.93
N ILE A 115 -7.20 12.47 11.66
CA ILE A 115 -7.01 11.35 10.74
C ILE A 115 -5.63 11.45 10.09
N ARG A 116 -4.80 10.41 10.26
CA ARG A 116 -3.40 10.43 9.85
C ARG A 116 -2.99 9.18 9.08
N HIS A 117 -2.10 9.36 8.12
CA HIS A 117 -1.41 8.24 7.50
C HIS A 117 -0.26 7.78 8.40
N LEU A 118 0.04 6.47 8.41
CA LEU A 118 1.13 5.92 9.23
C LEU A 118 2.49 6.60 8.96
N LEU A 119 2.77 6.95 7.70
CA LEU A 119 4.00 7.65 7.33
C LEU A 119 4.14 9.00 8.04
N ASP A 120 3.04 9.75 8.12
CA ASP A 120 2.98 11.04 8.83
C ASP A 120 3.27 10.87 10.33
N VAL A 121 2.68 9.85 10.97
CA VAL A 121 2.94 9.52 12.38
C VAL A 121 4.43 9.21 12.63
N ILE A 122 5.05 8.43 11.75
CA ILE A 122 6.48 8.08 11.89
C ILE A 122 7.36 9.32 11.79
N ILE A 123 7.02 10.28 10.93
CA ILE A 123 7.83 11.49 10.74
C ILE A 123 7.59 12.50 11.85
N ASN A 124 6.33 12.81 12.15
CA ASN A 124 5.99 13.96 12.98
C ASN A 124 5.85 13.63 14.48
N ASP A 125 5.48 12.39 14.84
CA ASP A 125 5.33 12.01 16.25
C ASP A 125 6.54 11.24 16.77
N ILE A 126 7.07 10.31 15.98
CA ILE A 126 8.28 9.55 16.36
C ILE A 126 9.53 10.38 16.08
N GLY A 127 9.59 10.98 14.91
CA GLY A 127 10.71 11.79 14.44
C GLY A 127 11.81 10.95 13.78
N LEU A 128 12.40 11.56 12.76
CA LEU A 128 13.46 10.89 11.96
C LEU A 128 14.73 10.64 12.77
N ASP A 129 15.04 11.47 13.77
CA ASP A 129 16.22 11.30 14.59
C ASP A 129 16.08 10.10 15.54
N VAL A 130 14.89 9.92 16.14
CA VAL A 130 14.58 8.72 16.93
C VAL A 130 14.62 7.47 16.06
N LEU A 131 14.11 7.54 14.84
CA LEU A 131 14.20 6.43 13.89
C LEU A 131 15.66 6.09 13.59
N LYS A 132 16.52 7.07 13.28
CA LYS A 132 17.96 6.89 13.02
C LYS A 132 18.70 6.26 14.21
N GLU A 133 18.42 6.71 15.44
CA GLU A 133 19.02 6.15 16.64
C GLU A 133 18.71 4.67 16.86
N LYS A 134 17.56 4.22 16.38
CA LYS A 134 17.12 2.82 16.49
C LYS A 134 17.62 1.92 15.36
N VAL A 135 18.23 2.47 14.33
CA VAL A 135 18.79 1.69 13.22
C VAL A 135 20.00 0.89 13.69
N VAL A 136 19.89 -0.42 13.60
CA VAL A 136 20.96 -1.38 13.94
C VAL A 136 21.73 -1.83 12.69
N LYS A 137 21.01 -2.00 11.58
CA LYS A 137 21.55 -2.45 10.29
C LYS A 137 21.16 -1.46 9.18
N PRO A 138 21.91 -0.38 8.96
CA PRO A 138 21.62 0.56 7.89
C PRO A 138 21.59 -0.14 6.52
N LEU A 139 20.61 0.19 5.68
CA LEU A 139 20.41 -0.46 4.38
C LEU A 139 21.33 0.11 3.28
N LYS A 140 22.61 0.33 3.60
CA LYS A 140 23.61 0.88 2.68
C LYS A 140 23.82 -0.03 1.48
N GLY A 141 23.79 0.55 0.28
CA GLY A 141 23.96 -0.18 -0.98
C GLY A 141 22.65 -0.74 -1.55
N LEU A 142 21.51 -0.60 -0.86
CA LEU A 142 20.19 -0.89 -1.41
C LEU A 142 19.63 0.36 -2.10
N ARG A 143 19.46 0.30 -3.41
CA ARG A 143 18.92 1.38 -4.24
C ARG A 143 17.41 1.29 -4.29
N VAL A 144 16.74 2.23 -3.64
CA VAL A 144 15.30 2.19 -3.40
C VAL A 144 14.57 3.25 -4.23
N ALA A 145 13.57 2.83 -5.01
CA ALA A 145 12.61 3.72 -5.66
C ALA A 145 11.44 3.99 -4.70
N PRO A 146 11.28 5.23 -4.18
CA PRO A 146 10.13 5.57 -3.34
C PRO A 146 8.87 5.70 -4.19
N TYR A 147 7.82 4.96 -3.86
CA TYR A 147 6.53 5.07 -4.50
C TYR A 147 5.45 5.43 -3.49
N LEU A 148 5.17 6.72 -3.37
CA LEU A 148 4.12 7.22 -2.47
C LEU A 148 2.72 7.06 -3.08
N GLY A 149 2.65 7.03 -4.40
CA GLY A 149 1.38 7.00 -5.13
C GLY A 149 0.63 8.33 -5.08
N CYS A 150 -0.62 8.33 -5.53
CA CYS A 150 -1.38 9.57 -5.73
C CYS A 150 -2.28 9.95 -4.55
N MET A 151 -2.70 8.99 -3.70
CA MET A 151 -3.78 9.19 -2.72
C MET A 151 -3.29 9.71 -1.36
N VAL A 152 -2.00 9.67 -1.08
CA VAL A 152 -1.45 10.22 0.17
C VAL A 152 -1.37 11.73 0.09
N PRO A 153 -0.72 12.33 -0.95
CA PRO A 153 -0.53 13.78 -0.99
C PRO A 153 -1.71 14.53 -1.64
N ARG A 154 -2.68 13.86 -2.27
CA ARG A 154 -3.72 14.54 -3.08
C ARG A 154 -5.11 13.93 -2.97
N PRO A 155 -6.13 14.74 -2.61
CA PRO A 155 -6.01 16.07 -2.02
C PRO A 155 -5.52 16.00 -0.58
N ASP A 156 -4.72 16.98 -0.18
CA ASP A 156 -4.25 17.13 1.19
C ASP A 156 -5.22 17.99 2.01
N TYR A 157 -6.21 17.35 2.63
CA TYR A 157 -7.24 18.02 3.42
C TYR A 157 -6.72 18.67 4.70
N TYR A 158 -5.59 18.20 5.21
CA TYR A 158 -5.03 18.64 6.49
C TYR A 158 -3.70 19.38 6.35
N HIS A 159 -3.25 19.64 5.13
CA HIS A 159 -1.98 20.32 4.84
C HIS A 159 -0.76 19.72 5.56
N ARG A 160 -0.64 18.37 5.49
CA ARG A 160 0.39 17.62 6.20
C ARG A 160 1.62 17.29 5.39
N TRP A 161 1.51 17.35 4.06
CA TRP A 161 2.57 16.94 3.15
C TRP A 161 3.37 18.16 2.68
N SER A 162 4.67 17.99 2.58
CA SER A 162 5.59 19.07 2.18
C SER A 162 5.24 19.66 0.81
N ASP A 163 4.81 18.83 -0.11
CA ASP A 163 4.37 19.22 -1.45
C ASP A 163 3.41 18.16 -2.01
N ALA A 164 2.38 18.57 -2.75
CA ALA A 164 1.37 17.67 -3.30
C ALA A 164 1.89 16.87 -4.52
N GLU A 165 2.89 17.40 -5.26
CA GLU A 165 3.46 16.77 -6.45
C GLU A 165 4.80 16.09 -6.15
N HIS A 166 5.61 16.68 -5.25
CA HIS A 166 6.97 16.23 -4.92
C HIS A 166 7.17 16.07 -3.40
N PRO A 167 6.34 15.26 -2.71
CA PRO A 167 6.46 15.06 -1.27
C PRO A 167 7.76 14.33 -0.93
N ILE A 168 8.46 14.81 0.10
CA ILE A 168 9.77 14.27 0.50
C ILE A 168 9.68 13.26 1.65
N GLU A 169 8.53 13.09 2.25
CA GLU A 169 8.34 12.34 3.51
C GLU A 169 8.84 10.90 3.43
N LEU A 170 8.45 10.15 2.40
CA LEU A 170 8.93 8.79 2.21
C LEU A 170 10.44 8.74 1.93
N VAL A 171 10.94 9.72 1.18
CA VAL A 171 12.38 9.86 0.88
C VAL A 171 13.18 10.04 2.16
N GLU A 172 12.72 10.91 3.06
CA GLU A 172 13.39 11.19 4.32
C GLU A 172 13.41 9.98 5.26
N VAL A 173 12.30 9.23 5.35
CA VAL A 173 12.26 7.97 6.11
C VAL A 173 13.27 6.95 5.55
N LEU A 174 13.30 6.76 4.23
CA LEU A 174 14.22 5.82 3.59
C LEU A 174 15.69 6.22 3.76
N LYS A 175 16.01 7.51 3.69
CA LYS A 175 17.34 8.03 4.01
C LYS A 175 17.69 7.81 5.49
N ALA A 176 16.74 8.01 6.39
CA ALA A 176 16.95 7.82 7.84
C ALA A 176 17.35 6.40 8.19
N ILE A 177 16.86 5.39 7.45
CA ILE A 177 17.24 3.98 7.61
C ILE A 177 18.47 3.58 6.79
N GLY A 178 19.11 4.53 6.12
CA GLY A 178 20.39 4.33 5.42
C GLY A 178 20.29 3.77 4.00
N ALA A 179 19.10 3.76 3.38
CA ALA A 179 18.93 3.34 2.00
C ALA A 179 19.44 4.39 1.00
N GLU A 180 19.86 3.94 -0.19
CA GLU A 180 20.19 4.81 -1.33
C GLU A 180 18.91 5.13 -2.10
N VAL A 181 18.29 6.27 -1.79
CA VAL A 181 17.03 6.66 -2.44
C VAL A 181 17.32 7.22 -3.80
N ILE A 182 16.68 6.66 -4.83
CA ILE A 182 16.78 7.17 -6.19
C ILE A 182 15.70 8.22 -6.46
N ASP A 183 16.11 9.28 -7.14
CA ASP A 183 15.21 10.36 -7.58
C ASP A 183 14.68 10.00 -8.98
N TYR A 184 13.47 9.44 -9.05
CA TYR A 184 12.80 9.13 -10.30
C TYR A 184 11.45 9.88 -10.41
N PRO A 185 11.04 10.29 -11.62
CA PRO A 185 10.00 11.33 -11.79
C PRO A 185 8.56 10.85 -11.55
N LEU A 186 8.33 9.55 -11.28
CA LEU A 186 6.99 8.97 -11.21
C LEU A 186 6.55 8.53 -9.80
N ALA A 187 7.25 8.98 -8.76
CA ALA A 187 7.01 8.58 -7.37
C ALA A 187 5.56 8.80 -6.89
N THR A 188 4.87 9.81 -7.45
CA THR A 188 3.48 10.18 -7.12
C THR A 188 2.49 9.90 -8.23
N SER A 189 2.90 9.21 -9.29
CA SER A 189 2.02 8.86 -10.41
C SER A 189 1.06 7.71 -10.05
N CYS A 190 -0.06 7.62 -10.75
CA CYS A 190 -1.07 6.60 -10.49
C CYS A 190 -0.62 5.21 -10.97
N CYS A 191 -0.84 4.17 -10.15
CA CYS A 191 -0.64 2.76 -10.52
C CYS A 191 -1.82 2.15 -11.29
N GLY A 192 -2.87 2.93 -11.55
CA GLY A 192 -4.09 2.45 -12.19
C GLY A 192 -5.21 2.08 -11.21
N GLY A 193 -4.95 1.95 -9.90
CA GLY A 193 -5.98 1.56 -8.94
C GLY A 193 -6.71 0.28 -9.39
N HIS A 194 -8.04 0.30 -9.41
CA HIS A 194 -8.86 -0.85 -9.86
C HIS A 194 -9.08 -0.93 -11.38
N MET A 195 -8.38 -0.11 -12.16
CA MET A 195 -8.45 -0.15 -13.63
C MET A 195 -8.02 -1.49 -14.21
N THR A 196 -7.24 -2.30 -13.50
CA THR A 196 -6.90 -3.68 -13.90
C THR A 196 -8.11 -4.55 -14.20
N GLN A 197 -9.25 -4.27 -13.58
CA GLN A 197 -10.50 -4.99 -13.77
C GLN A 197 -11.42 -4.34 -14.81
N ILE A 198 -11.33 -3.04 -15.02
CA ILE A 198 -12.26 -2.27 -15.85
C ILE A 198 -11.66 -1.96 -17.23
N GLY A 199 -10.38 -1.59 -17.27
CA GLY A 199 -9.61 -1.22 -18.45
C GLY A 199 -8.17 -1.67 -18.33
N PRO A 200 -7.91 -3.00 -18.40
CA PRO A 200 -6.60 -3.59 -18.07
C PRO A 200 -5.46 -3.04 -18.92
N GLU A 201 -5.70 -2.71 -20.19
CA GLU A 201 -4.67 -2.16 -21.07
C GLU A 201 -4.15 -0.81 -20.55
N THR A 202 -5.06 0.04 -20.05
CA THR A 202 -4.69 1.33 -19.44
C THR A 202 -3.91 1.09 -18.14
N ALA A 203 -4.37 0.16 -17.31
CA ALA A 203 -3.69 -0.18 -16.06
C ALA A 203 -2.27 -0.72 -16.33
N TYR A 204 -2.11 -1.64 -17.29
CA TYR A 204 -0.80 -2.19 -17.67
C TYR A 204 0.16 -1.12 -18.19
N GLU A 205 -0.34 -0.11 -18.93
CA GLU A 205 0.51 1.00 -19.35
C GLU A 205 0.97 1.85 -18.15
N LEU A 206 0.09 2.12 -17.19
CA LEU A 206 0.46 2.87 -15.98
C LEU A 206 1.47 2.09 -15.13
N ILE A 207 1.25 0.79 -14.92
CA ILE A 207 2.17 -0.11 -14.21
C ILE A 207 3.53 -0.15 -14.93
N ARG A 208 3.52 -0.36 -16.26
CA ARG A 208 4.75 -0.38 -17.07
C ARG A 208 5.57 0.90 -16.93
N ARG A 209 4.92 2.06 -16.96
CA ARG A 209 5.60 3.36 -16.80
C ARG A 209 6.34 3.45 -15.48
N LEU A 210 5.68 3.08 -14.39
CA LEU A 210 6.26 3.11 -13.05
C LEU A 210 7.47 2.17 -12.95
N ILE A 211 7.28 0.90 -13.31
CA ILE A 211 8.33 -0.12 -13.22
C ILE A 211 9.50 0.18 -14.15
N SER A 212 9.23 0.50 -15.43
CA SER A 212 10.28 0.82 -16.38
C SER A 212 11.05 2.09 -16.02
N SER A 213 10.38 3.07 -15.37
CA SER A 213 11.06 4.25 -14.86
C SER A 213 12.01 3.88 -13.72
N ALA A 214 11.54 3.16 -12.69
CA ALA A 214 12.38 2.72 -11.59
C ALA A 214 13.58 1.85 -12.07
N ASP A 215 13.33 0.92 -12.99
CA ASP A 215 14.37 0.08 -13.60
C ASP A 215 15.42 0.90 -14.37
N ARG A 216 15.00 1.88 -15.17
CA ARG A 216 15.89 2.80 -15.89
C ARG A 216 16.79 3.60 -14.95
N TYR A 217 16.26 4.00 -13.80
CA TYR A 217 17.05 4.67 -12.75
C TYR A 217 17.81 3.68 -11.88
N GLN A 218 17.82 2.39 -12.26
CA GLN A 218 18.59 1.32 -11.61
C GLN A 218 18.18 1.10 -10.13
N ALA A 219 16.89 1.12 -9.82
CA ALA A 219 16.39 0.67 -8.54
C ALA A 219 16.61 -0.83 -8.37
N ASP A 220 16.96 -1.26 -7.17
CA ASP A 220 16.99 -2.66 -6.80
C ASP A 220 15.61 -3.14 -6.33
N ILE A 221 14.86 -2.21 -5.73
CA ILE A 221 13.56 -2.45 -5.11
C ILE A 221 12.72 -1.17 -5.13
N MET A 222 11.43 -1.33 -5.24
CA MET A 222 10.46 -0.25 -5.13
C MET A 222 9.71 -0.36 -3.80
N VAL A 223 9.51 0.77 -3.12
CA VAL A 223 8.89 0.83 -1.80
C VAL A 223 7.62 1.63 -1.84
N THR A 224 6.54 1.06 -1.33
CA THR A 224 5.24 1.74 -1.28
C THR A 224 4.68 1.86 0.14
N VAL A 225 3.69 2.74 0.27
CA VAL A 225 2.89 2.97 1.48
C VAL A 225 1.42 2.57 1.29
N CYS A 226 1.11 1.93 0.16
CA CYS A 226 -0.27 1.63 -0.24
C CYS A 226 -0.44 0.18 -0.66
N PRO A 227 -1.34 -0.61 -0.02
CA PRO A 227 -1.66 -1.97 -0.43
C PRO A 227 -2.11 -2.10 -1.88
N MET A 228 -2.93 -1.16 -2.38
CA MET A 228 -3.38 -1.17 -3.76
C MET A 228 -2.21 -0.95 -4.73
N GLY A 229 -1.29 -0.04 -4.38
CA GLY A 229 -0.08 0.21 -5.17
C GLY A 229 0.84 -1.00 -5.21
N GLN A 230 1.04 -1.66 -4.07
CA GLN A 230 1.82 -2.89 -3.99
C GLN A 230 1.20 -4.00 -4.85
N MET A 231 -0.08 -4.28 -4.69
CA MET A 231 -0.79 -5.29 -5.45
C MET A 231 -0.69 -5.05 -6.96
N ASN A 232 -0.92 -3.82 -7.43
CA ASN A 232 -0.86 -3.51 -8.85
C ASN A 232 0.55 -3.70 -9.42
N LEU A 233 1.56 -3.19 -8.73
CA LEU A 233 2.94 -3.22 -9.23
C LEU A 233 3.58 -4.61 -9.10
N ASP A 234 3.18 -5.43 -8.14
CA ASP A 234 3.70 -6.78 -7.94
C ASP A 234 2.86 -7.84 -8.69
N ALA A 235 1.56 -7.94 -8.40
CA ALA A 235 0.73 -9.00 -8.95
C ALA A 235 0.50 -8.89 -10.46
N TYR A 236 0.35 -7.66 -10.98
CA TYR A 236 0.11 -7.47 -12.42
C TYR A 236 1.39 -7.22 -13.24
N GLN A 237 2.57 -7.36 -12.65
CA GLN A 237 3.84 -7.20 -13.37
C GLN A 237 4.01 -8.27 -14.46
N GLY A 238 3.59 -9.52 -14.17
CA GLY A 238 3.63 -10.62 -15.12
C GLY A 238 2.72 -10.39 -16.33
N GLU A 239 1.48 -9.96 -16.12
CA GLU A 239 0.53 -9.60 -17.18
C GLU A 239 1.01 -8.41 -18.00
N THR A 240 1.54 -7.39 -17.33
CA THR A 240 2.13 -6.22 -17.98
C THR A 240 3.28 -6.62 -18.90
N ASN A 241 4.19 -7.48 -18.42
CA ASN A 241 5.29 -8.00 -19.21
C ASN A 241 4.80 -8.76 -20.44
N ARG A 242 3.79 -9.62 -20.29
CA ARG A 242 3.19 -10.37 -21.42
C ARG A 242 2.55 -9.42 -22.44
N TYR A 243 1.83 -8.41 -21.96
CA TYR A 243 1.13 -7.46 -22.82
C TYR A 243 2.09 -6.63 -23.68
N PHE A 244 3.18 -6.14 -23.09
CA PHE A 244 4.16 -5.28 -23.78
C PHE A 244 5.37 -6.05 -24.37
N GLY A 245 5.55 -7.32 -24.08
CA GLY A 245 6.71 -8.11 -24.49
C GLY A 245 7.98 -7.68 -23.75
N THR A 246 7.86 -7.33 -22.49
CA THR A 246 8.96 -6.93 -21.57
C THR A 246 9.23 -8.04 -20.55
N ASN A 247 10.28 -7.89 -19.74
CA ASN A 247 10.64 -8.87 -18.70
C ASN A 247 11.16 -8.17 -17.43
N TYR A 248 10.41 -7.23 -16.92
CA TYR A 248 10.73 -6.57 -15.67
C TYR A 248 10.58 -7.53 -14.49
N GLN A 249 11.46 -7.38 -13.49
CA GLN A 249 11.50 -8.17 -12.25
C GLN A 249 11.77 -7.21 -11.08
N MET A 250 10.91 -6.20 -10.91
CA MET A 250 11.04 -5.17 -9.88
C MET A 250 10.32 -5.62 -8.61
N PRO A 251 11.04 -5.93 -7.52
CA PRO A 251 10.39 -6.26 -6.25
C PRO A 251 9.67 -5.06 -5.67
N ILE A 252 8.48 -5.27 -5.11
CA ILE A 252 7.65 -4.22 -4.51
C ILE A 252 7.38 -4.57 -3.06
N VAL A 253 7.81 -3.72 -2.12
CA VAL A 253 7.66 -3.96 -0.68
C VAL A 253 7.07 -2.75 0.04
N PHE A 254 6.62 -2.95 1.27
CA PHE A 254 6.14 -1.86 2.11
C PHE A 254 7.30 -1.20 2.86
N PHE A 255 7.17 0.10 3.12
CA PHE A 255 8.20 0.86 3.80
C PHE A 255 8.46 0.36 5.24
N THR A 256 7.44 -0.21 5.90
CA THR A 256 7.56 -0.82 7.23
C THR A 256 8.45 -2.06 7.23
N GLN A 257 8.46 -2.83 6.14
CA GLN A 257 9.37 -3.97 5.98
C GLN A 257 10.83 -3.52 5.97
N LEU A 258 11.15 -2.44 5.22
CA LEU A 258 12.52 -1.89 5.21
C LEU A 258 12.90 -1.25 6.53
N ILE A 259 11.98 -0.57 7.21
CA ILE A 259 12.23 -0.08 8.59
C ILE A 259 12.56 -1.26 9.49
N GLY A 260 11.78 -2.33 9.46
CA GLY A 260 12.01 -3.52 10.27
C GLY A 260 13.38 -4.14 10.04
N LEU A 261 13.83 -4.29 8.78
CA LEU A 261 15.18 -4.76 8.46
C LEU A 261 16.25 -3.83 9.05
N ALA A 262 16.06 -2.52 8.93
CA ALA A 262 17.01 -1.55 9.46
C ALA A 262 17.08 -1.57 11.00
N LEU A 263 15.98 -1.89 11.67
CA LEU A 263 15.92 -2.11 13.12
C LEU A 263 16.49 -3.48 13.54
N GLY A 264 16.88 -4.33 12.58
CA GLY A 264 17.55 -5.61 12.82
C GLY A 264 16.61 -6.81 12.99
N PHE A 265 15.32 -6.68 12.65
CA PHE A 265 14.39 -7.79 12.67
C PHE A 265 14.64 -8.75 11.50
N PRO A 266 14.40 -10.06 11.69
CA PRO A 266 14.57 -11.04 10.63
C PRO A 266 13.51 -10.89 9.54
N PRO A 267 13.84 -11.18 8.27
CA PRO A 267 12.93 -11.00 7.13
C PRO A 267 11.59 -11.73 7.26
N GLU A 268 11.58 -12.90 7.86
CA GLU A 268 10.38 -13.73 8.06
C GLU A 268 9.35 -13.09 8.98
N GLU A 269 9.77 -12.36 10.00
CA GLU A 269 8.86 -11.61 10.88
C GLU A 269 8.25 -10.39 10.18
N LEU A 270 8.90 -9.92 9.11
CA LEU A 270 8.49 -8.76 8.33
C LEU A 270 7.65 -9.14 7.10
N GLY A 271 7.35 -10.43 6.91
CA GLY A 271 6.55 -10.93 5.80
C GLY A 271 7.27 -10.97 4.46
N PHE A 272 8.62 -10.90 4.44
CA PHE A 272 9.38 -11.11 3.20
C PHE A 272 9.25 -12.55 2.71
N GLY A 273 9.26 -12.71 1.38
CA GLY A 273 9.08 -14.01 0.71
C GLY A 273 7.63 -14.28 0.31
N THR A 274 6.70 -13.38 0.63
CA THR A 274 5.30 -13.46 0.21
C THR A 274 5.02 -12.67 -1.07
N GLU A 275 5.98 -11.87 -1.53
CA GLU A 275 5.90 -11.10 -2.77
C GLU A 275 5.92 -12.05 -3.98
N ILE A 276 5.18 -11.68 -5.03
CA ILE A 276 5.18 -12.41 -6.31
C ILE A 276 6.50 -12.23 -7.04
N THR A 277 7.01 -10.99 -7.05
CA THR A 277 8.34 -10.70 -7.59
C THR A 277 9.38 -10.78 -6.49
N SER A 278 10.28 -11.75 -6.59
CA SER A 278 11.24 -12.09 -5.52
C SER A 278 12.15 -10.93 -5.12
N THR A 279 12.24 -10.68 -3.83
CA THR A 279 13.15 -9.70 -3.18
C THR A 279 14.57 -10.22 -2.98
N LYS A 280 14.83 -11.53 -3.16
CA LYS A 280 16.12 -12.19 -2.85
C LYS A 280 17.32 -11.47 -3.45
N LYS A 281 17.26 -11.14 -4.75
CA LYS A 281 18.38 -10.48 -5.45
C LYS A 281 18.67 -9.09 -4.91
N ALA A 282 17.63 -8.31 -4.60
CA ALA A 282 17.77 -6.96 -4.05
C ALA A 282 18.38 -7.00 -2.65
N LEU A 283 17.85 -7.85 -1.78
CA LEU A 283 18.26 -7.92 -0.37
C LEU A 283 19.61 -8.59 -0.16
N ALA A 284 20.03 -9.49 -1.06
CA ALA A 284 21.39 -10.07 -1.05
C ALA A 284 22.47 -8.99 -1.18
N ARG A 285 22.19 -7.83 -1.77
CA ARG A 285 23.13 -6.70 -1.88
C ARG A 285 23.51 -6.12 -0.53
N ILE A 286 22.64 -6.23 0.45
CA ILE A 286 22.83 -5.75 1.82
C ILE A 286 23.08 -6.89 2.81
N GLY A 287 23.37 -8.11 2.29
CA GLY A 287 23.66 -9.28 3.12
C GLY A 287 22.45 -9.84 3.87
N VAL A 288 21.24 -9.61 3.34
CA VAL A 288 20.00 -10.19 3.90
C VAL A 288 19.57 -11.36 3.03
N GLU A 289 19.51 -12.53 3.64
CA GLU A 289 19.00 -13.76 3.01
C GLU A 289 17.51 -13.91 3.29
N ILE A 290 16.75 -14.23 2.25
CA ILE A 290 15.33 -14.55 2.37
C ILE A 290 15.20 -16.07 2.40
N PRO A 291 14.60 -16.65 3.44
CA PRO A 291 14.36 -18.08 3.50
C PRO A 291 13.52 -18.56 2.31
N GLU A 292 13.74 -19.82 1.91
CA GLU A 292 12.85 -20.45 0.92
C GLU A 292 11.43 -20.48 1.48
N PRO A 293 10.41 -20.15 0.67
CA PRO A 293 9.02 -20.29 1.11
C PRO A 293 8.82 -21.73 1.62
N VAL A 294 8.37 -21.87 2.85
CA VAL A 294 7.90 -23.17 3.33
C VAL A 294 6.70 -23.50 2.45
N GLU A 295 6.82 -24.52 1.61
CA GLU A 295 5.67 -25.03 0.86
C GLU A 295 4.67 -25.53 1.91
N GLU A 296 3.74 -24.67 2.32
CA GLU A 296 2.57 -25.14 3.04
C GLU A 296 1.86 -26.09 2.09
N GLY A 297 1.88 -27.39 2.45
CA GLY A 297 1.37 -28.49 1.64
C GLY A 297 -0.15 -28.50 1.47
N GLY A 298 -0.72 -27.35 1.16
CA GLY A 298 -2.08 -27.25 0.65
C GLY A 298 -2.14 -27.76 -0.80
N PRO A 299 -3.24 -28.41 -1.20
CA PRO A 299 -3.37 -28.89 -2.57
C PRO A 299 -3.19 -27.70 -3.53
N ARG A 300 -2.13 -27.73 -4.35
CA ARG A 300 -1.95 -26.78 -5.43
C ARG A 300 -3.23 -26.79 -6.27
N ARG A 301 -3.98 -25.67 -6.28
CA ARG A 301 -5.10 -25.53 -7.20
C ARG A 301 -4.58 -25.85 -8.59
N LYS A 302 -5.23 -26.79 -9.26
CA LYS A 302 -4.90 -27.09 -10.66
C LYS A 302 -5.00 -25.80 -11.45
N LYS A 303 -4.12 -25.59 -12.41
CA LYS A 303 -4.03 -24.38 -13.25
C LYS A 303 -5.37 -23.96 -13.89
N ASP A 304 -6.32 -24.88 -13.94
CA ASP A 304 -7.63 -24.75 -14.58
C ASP A 304 -8.76 -24.32 -13.64
N GLU A 305 -8.49 -24.17 -12.32
CA GLU A 305 -9.46 -23.68 -11.34
C GLU A 305 -9.28 -22.19 -11.03
N GLY A 306 -9.05 -21.39 -12.05
CA GLY A 306 -9.14 -19.93 -11.96
C GLY A 306 -10.58 -19.52 -11.57
N LEU A 307 -10.72 -18.44 -10.77
CA LEU A 307 -12.01 -17.79 -10.61
C LEU A 307 -12.62 -17.57 -12.01
N PRO A 308 -13.93 -17.83 -12.21
CA PRO A 308 -14.57 -17.62 -13.50
C PRO A 308 -14.56 -16.12 -13.83
N MET A 309 -13.47 -15.70 -14.44
CA MET A 309 -13.41 -14.37 -15.05
C MET A 309 -14.18 -14.42 -16.36
N PRO A 310 -15.04 -13.44 -16.67
CA PRO A 310 -15.65 -13.39 -17.97
C PRO A 310 -14.55 -13.34 -19.03
N PRO A 311 -14.67 -14.13 -20.12
CA PRO A 311 -13.65 -14.18 -21.14
C PRO A 311 -13.58 -12.84 -21.87
N ARG A 312 -12.74 -11.93 -21.40
CA ARG A 312 -12.31 -10.78 -22.19
C ARG A 312 -11.08 -11.20 -22.98
N LEU A 313 -11.23 -11.24 -24.29
CA LEU A 313 -10.11 -11.39 -25.23
C LEU A 313 -9.22 -10.15 -25.10
N ILE A 314 -8.28 -10.19 -24.17
CA ILE A 314 -7.25 -9.16 -24.05
C ILE A 314 -6.27 -9.38 -25.19
N LYS A 315 -6.20 -8.41 -26.11
CA LYS A 315 -5.17 -8.40 -27.16
C LYS A 315 -3.93 -7.71 -26.61
N ASN A 316 -2.74 -8.21 -26.93
CA ASN A 316 -1.50 -7.50 -26.58
C ASN A 316 -1.40 -6.18 -27.35
N ALA A 317 -0.42 -5.32 -26.99
CA ALA A 317 -0.19 -4.02 -27.62
C ALA A 317 0.02 -4.09 -29.15
N LYS A 318 0.32 -5.29 -29.69
CA LYS A 318 0.44 -5.57 -31.14
C LYS A 318 -0.84 -6.17 -31.75
N GLY A 319 -1.97 -6.14 -31.03
CA GLY A 319 -3.27 -6.64 -31.50
C GLY A 319 -3.42 -8.16 -31.50
N LYS A 320 -2.47 -8.93 -30.96
CA LYS A 320 -2.56 -10.40 -30.85
C LYS A 320 -3.30 -10.80 -29.58
N SER A 321 -4.21 -11.79 -29.68
CA SER A 321 -4.89 -12.36 -28.52
C SER A 321 -3.89 -13.02 -27.56
N LEU A 322 -4.05 -12.78 -26.26
CA LEU A 322 -3.26 -13.41 -25.20
C LEU A 322 -3.82 -14.77 -24.77
N HIS A 323 -5.03 -15.14 -25.24
CA HIS A 323 -5.66 -16.42 -24.96
C HIS A 323 -5.45 -17.41 -26.13
N HIS A 324 -4.26 -17.99 -26.21
CA HIS A 324 -4.02 -19.18 -27.00
C HIS A 324 -3.56 -20.30 -26.08
N HIS A 325 -4.50 -20.98 -25.40
CA HIS A 325 -4.24 -22.32 -24.80
C HIS A 325 -5.47 -22.92 -24.11
N VAL A 326 -6.67 -22.74 -24.64
CA VAL A 326 -7.86 -23.48 -24.14
C VAL A 326 -8.59 -24.30 -25.23
N GLU A 327 -8.16 -24.25 -26.50
CA GLU A 327 -8.89 -24.92 -27.58
C GLU A 327 -8.23 -26.22 -28.14
N GLU A 328 -7.25 -26.80 -27.46
CA GLU A 328 -6.66 -28.09 -27.92
C GLU A 328 -6.87 -29.27 -26.94
N ALA A 329 -7.96 -29.27 -26.17
CA ALA A 329 -8.28 -30.41 -25.32
C ALA A 329 -9.66 -31.05 -25.60
N GLU A 330 -10.29 -30.78 -26.74
CA GLU A 330 -11.45 -31.52 -27.22
C GLU A 330 -11.29 -31.89 -28.70
N SER A 331 -10.53 -32.97 -28.96
CA SER A 331 -10.68 -33.81 -30.14
C SER A 331 -10.16 -35.21 -29.82
#